data_fdbf73888112f00fc53101d29d699db8
#
_entry.id   fdbf73888112f00fc53101d29d699db8
#
_cell.length_a   1.000
_cell.length_b   1.000
_cell.length_c   1.000
_cell.angle_alpha   90.00
_cell.angle_beta   90.00
_cell.angle_gamma   90.00
#
_symmetry.space_group_name_H-M   'P 1'
#
loop_
_entity.id
_entity.type
_entity.pdbx_description
1 polymer ?
#
loop_
_entity_poly.entity_id
_entity_poly.type
_entity_poly.pdbx_seq_one_letter_code
_entity_poly.pdbx_strand_id
1 'polypeptide(L)'
;MVKIVLLVVFILILVYFSKYVIYAVFHPKTFFKYVYIDIRDYFKFKKYNRFTNYGVITMFTASGTQVFGSGKTISMIKDVIRIYKQYNNKLVYDPDEQVFKTQHIHIISNVELNGIPYIKFTGVNQFVDIDKYNFDSMDVAIYVLDESGAVFNSRQFKNNISSEMLTRLLQSRKNKCCLFMTSQRLQFTDIILRQICCVVYECSKKWRFVFLKAYNPLDLEYAYNPEIIKPKSTQLYFCDNNLYNSYNTNQLVENLNKKYTPLSNEEVLASYGNYTPSVDNLSSSRLKKSYNRRVRQREK
;
A
#
# COMPACT_ATOMS: atom_id res chain seq x y z
N MET A 1 31.65 -1.63 37.08
CA MET A 1 30.28 -1.22 36.74
C MET A 1 29.95 -1.49 35.28
N VAL A 2 30.67 -0.96 34.29
CA VAL A 2 30.38 -1.13 32.85
C VAL A 2 30.26 -2.62 32.41
N LYS A 3 31.16 -3.50 32.85
CA LYS A 3 31.13 -4.94 32.51
C LYS A 3 29.87 -5.63 33.05
N ILE A 4 29.36 -5.25 34.22
CA ILE A 4 28.16 -5.80 34.82
C ILE A 4 26.94 -5.34 34.04
N VAL A 5 26.86 -4.07 33.64
CA VAL A 5 25.78 -3.53 32.83
C VAL A 5 25.73 -4.22 31.46
N LEU A 6 26.90 -4.41 30.81
CA LEU A 6 26.99 -5.14 29.54
C LEU A 6 26.54 -6.59 29.67
N LEU A 7 26.88 -7.26 30.78
CA LEU A 7 26.42 -8.64 31.05
C LEU A 7 24.92 -8.71 31.23
N VAL A 8 24.34 -7.79 32.01
CA VAL A 8 22.88 -7.72 32.23
C VAL A 8 22.14 -7.44 30.91
N VAL A 9 22.62 -6.50 30.08
CA VAL A 9 22.03 -6.22 28.77
C VAL A 9 22.13 -7.45 27.85
N PHE A 10 23.26 -8.15 27.87
CA PHE A 10 23.45 -9.39 27.10
C PHE A 10 22.48 -10.50 27.55
N ILE A 11 22.29 -10.67 28.85
CA ILE A 11 21.32 -11.64 29.39
C ILE A 11 19.89 -11.25 29.00
N LEU A 12 19.51 -9.98 29.08
CA LEU A 12 18.19 -9.50 28.65
C LEU A 12 17.94 -9.76 27.15
N ILE A 13 18.95 -9.53 26.32
CA ILE A 13 18.91 -9.85 24.89
C ILE A 13 18.72 -11.37 24.69
N LEU A 14 19.47 -12.21 25.41
CA LEU A 14 19.34 -13.66 25.35
C LEU A 14 17.93 -14.13 25.79
N VAL A 15 17.38 -13.56 26.84
CA VAL A 15 16.01 -13.89 27.31
C VAL A 15 14.99 -13.46 26.27
N TYR A 16 15.11 -12.27 25.70
CA TYR A 16 14.18 -11.79 24.65
C TYR A 16 14.23 -12.68 23.39
N PHE A 17 15.42 -13.10 22.97
CA PHE A 17 15.63 -13.98 21.82
C PHE A 17 15.64 -15.47 22.19
N SER A 18 15.25 -15.86 23.42
CA SER A 18 15.39 -17.23 23.90
C SER A 18 14.80 -18.29 22.96
N LYS A 19 13.62 -18.02 22.36
CA LYS A 19 12.98 -18.94 21.41
C LYS A 19 13.83 -19.16 20.15
N TYR A 20 14.43 -18.09 19.63
CA TYR A 20 15.28 -18.14 18.44
C TYR A 20 16.63 -18.78 18.76
N VAL A 21 17.19 -18.48 19.94
CA VAL A 21 18.43 -19.08 20.44
C VAL A 21 18.27 -20.58 20.65
N ILE A 22 17.18 -21.01 21.27
CA ILE A 22 16.85 -22.43 21.44
C ILE A 22 16.82 -23.14 20.08
N TYR A 23 16.09 -22.57 19.10
CA TYR A 23 16.05 -23.14 17.76
C TYR A 23 17.44 -23.20 17.10
N ALA A 24 18.23 -22.13 17.23
CA ALA A 24 19.59 -22.07 16.69
C ALA A 24 20.54 -23.12 17.30
N VAL A 25 20.37 -23.41 18.60
CA VAL A 25 21.16 -24.44 19.29
C VAL A 25 20.79 -25.85 18.83
N PHE A 26 19.50 -26.15 18.66
CA PHE A 26 19.04 -27.46 18.23
C PHE A 26 19.20 -27.69 16.72
N HIS A 27 19.18 -26.65 15.91
CA HIS A 27 19.26 -26.70 14.44
C HIS A 27 20.34 -25.78 13.87
N PRO A 28 21.60 -25.82 14.33
CA PRO A 28 22.60 -24.80 14.00
C PRO A 28 22.88 -24.73 12.50
N LYS A 29 23.04 -25.87 11.83
CA LYS A 29 23.34 -25.90 10.38
C LYS A 29 22.23 -25.20 9.56
N THR A 30 20.97 -25.49 9.87
CA THR A 30 19.81 -24.92 9.17
C THR A 30 19.68 -23.45 9.48
N PHE A 31 19.78 -23.07 10.76
CA PHE A 31 19.65 -21.69 11.19
C PHE A 31 20.69 -20.78 10.52
N PHE A 32 21.99 -21.11 10.66
CA PHE A 32 23.05 -20.29 10.10
C PHE A 32 23.06 -20.28 8.57
N LYS A 33 22.65 -21.39 7.93
CA LYS A 33 22.48 -21.43 6.47
C LYS A 33 21.47 -20.36 6.00
N TYR A 34 20.29 -20.31 6.62
CA TYR A 34 19.26 -19.34 6.21
C TYR A 34 19.63 -17.90 6.61
N VAL A 35 20.20 -17.67 7.79
CA VAL A 35 20.72 -16.36 8.18
C VAL A 35 21.75 -15.85 7.16
N TYR A 36 22.67 -16.70 6.73
CA TYR A 36 23.66 -16.34 5.70
C TYR A 36 22.99 -16.01 4.36
N ILE A 37 22.01 -16.82 3.93
CA ILE A 37 21.27 -16.59 2.68
C ILE A 37 20.53 -15.25 2.75
N ASP A 38 19.82 -15.00 3.84
CA ASP A 38 19.02 -13.77 4.00
C ASP A 38 19.91 -12.52 4.05
N ILE A 39 21.01 -12.56 4.77
CA ILE A 39 21.99 -11.46 4.81
C ILE A 39 22.58 -11.23 3.42
N ARG A 40 23.03 -12.28 2.74
CA ARG A 40 23.56 -12.18 1.39
C ARG A 40 22.54 -11.56 0.43
N ASP A 41 21.30 -12.05 0.49
CA ASP A 41 20.24 -11.61 -0.40
C ASP A 41 19.79 -10.18 -0.06
N TYR A 42 19.76 -9.79 1.22
CA TYR A 42 19.53 -8.43 1.63
C TYR A 42 20.51 -7.45 0.98
N PHE A 43 21.81 -7.73 1.06
CA PHE A 43 22.81 -6.86 0.44
C PHE A 43 22.78 -6.93 -1.09
N LYS A 44 22.54 -8.09 -1.66
CA LYS A 44 22.46 -8.29 -3.11
C LYS A 44 21.27 -7.56 -3.72
N PHE A 45 20.10 -7.58 -3.06
CA PHE A 45 18.85 -7.06 -3.59
C PHE A 45 18.48 -5.68 -3.02
N LYS A 46 19.19 -5.17 -2.01
CA LYS A 46 18.96 -3.83 -1.47
C LYS A 46 18.95 -2.74 -2.54
N LYS A 47 19.78 -2.86 -3.58
CA LYS A 47 19.82 -1.97 -4.73
C LYS A 47 18.53 -2.04 -5.57
N TYR A 48 17.85 -3.17 -5.55
CA TYR A 48 16.66 -3.46 -6.34
C TYR A 48 15.44 -3.56 -5.42
N ASN A 49 15.29 -2.59 -4.53
CA ASN A 49 14.22 -2.54 -3.57
C ASN A 49 12.86 -2.48 -4.30
N ARG A 50 12.03 -3.48 -4.06
CA ARG A 50 10.68 -3.57 -4.63
C ARG A 50 9.64 -3.10 -3.62
N PHE A 51 8.50 -2.64 -4.11
CA PHE A 51 7.34 -2.43 -3.27
C PHE A 51 6.74 -3.80 -2.90
N THR A 52 6.69 -4.10 -1.61
CA THR A 52 6.21 -5.38 -1.08
C THR A 52 4.97 -5.25 -0.20
N ASN A 53 4.56 -4.02 0.12
CA ASN A 53 3.42 -3.75 1.01
C ASN A 53 2.08 -3.81 0.27
N TYR A 54 1.95 -4.73 -0.70
CA TYR A 54 0.68 -5.00 -1.35
C TYR A 54 -0.21 -5.88 -0.45
N GLY A 55 -1.53 -5.78 -0.66
CA GLY A 55 -2.53 -6.38 0.22
C GLY A 55 -2.84 -5.52 1.45
N VAL A 56 -2.27 -4.30 1.53
CA VAL A 56 -2.52 -3.37 2.63
C VAL A 56 -3.69 -2.47 2.29
N ILE A 57 -4.66 -2.42 3.19
CA ILE A 57 -5.79 -1.50 3.14
C ILE A 57 -5.54 -0.42 4.19
N THR A 58 -5.46 0.82 3.76
CA THR A 58 -5.15 1.99 4.59
C THR A 58 -6.31 2.96 4.56
N MET A 59 -6.79 3.40 5.72
CA MET A 59 -7.86 4.36 5.85
C MET A 59 -7.37 5.64 6.53
N PHE A 60 -7.79 6.79 6.00
CA PHE A 60 -7.55 8.11 6.59
C PHE A 60 -8.87 8.69 7.07
N THR A 61 -8.98 8.98 8.35
CA THR A 61 -10.18 9.52 9.00
C THR A 61 -9.90 10.86 9.65
N ALA A 62 -10.94 11.59 9.97
CA ALA A 62 -10.80 12.85 10.72
C ALA A 62 -10.66 12.60 12.21
N SER A 63 -9.76 13.33 12.87
CA SER A 63 -9.61 13.30 14.33
C SER A 63 -10.58 14.28 15.01
N GLY A 64 -11.23 13.82 16.06
CA GLY A 64 -12.09 14.66 16.91
C GLY A 64 -13.25 15.32 16.17
N THR A 65 -13.45 16.61 16.42
CA THR A 65 -14.57 17.40 15.86
C THR A 65 -14.31 17.99 14.47
N GLN A 66 -13.04 18.04 14.04
CA GLN A 66 -12.65 18.60 12.74
C GLN A 66 -12.87 17.58 11.60
N VAL A 67 -14.11 17.39 11.20
CA VAL A 67 -14.49 16.43 10.15
C VAL A 67 -14.02 16.89 8.76
N PHE A 68 -14.18 18.17 8.45
CA PHE A 68 -13.79 18.77 7.17
C PHE A 68 -12.45 19.51 7.28
N GLY A 69 -11.67 19.51 6.22
CA GLY A 69 -10.37 20.18 6.17
C GLY A 69 -9.31 19.59 7.11
N SER A 70 -9.51 18.39 7.66
CA SER A 70 -8.58 17.73 8.58
C SER A 70 -7.30 17.20 7.91
N GLY A 71 -7.20 17.24 6.59
CA GLY A 71 -6.02 16.81 5.84
C GLY A 71 -6.03 15.33 5.42
N LYS A 72 -7.17 14.63 5.42
CA LYS A 72 -7.31 13.23 5.02
C LYS A 72 -6.81 12.97 3.60
N THR A 73 -7.48 13.61 2.63
CA THR A 73 -7.21 13.42 1.21
C THR A 73 -5.76 13.77 0.86
N ILE A 74 -5.27 14.90 1.36
CA ILE A 74 -3.87 15.31 1.11
C ILE A 74 -2.84 14.34 1.72
N SER A 75 -3.16 13.72 2.87
CA SER A 75 -2.30 12.71 3.50
C SER A 75 -2.26 11.42 2.68
N MET A 76 -3.41 10.96 2.23
CA MET A 76 -3.54 9.80 1.35
C MET A 76 -2.74 10.01 0.06
N ILE A 77 -2.95 11.15 -0.61
CA ILE A 77 -2.27 11.45 -1.88
C ILE A 77 -0.77 11.60 -1.69
N LYS A 78 -0.31 12.23 -0.61
CA LYS A 78 1.11 12.31 -0.26
C LYS A 78 1.77 10.94 -0.19
N ASP A 79 1.13 9.97 0.46
CA ASP A 79 1.67 8.60 0.57
C ASP A 79 1.67 7.89 -0.79
N VAL A 80 0.61 8.03 -1.58
CA VAL A 80 0.53 7.48 -2.94
C VAL A 80 1.62 8.05 -3.85
N ILE A 81 1.81 9.39 -3.84
CA ILE A 81 2.87 10.07 -4.60
C ILE A 81 4.25 9.56 -4.17
N ARG A 82 4.47 9.40 -2.87
CA ARG A 82 5.73 8.89 -2.32
C ARG A 82 6.01 7.47 -2.82
N ILE A 83 5.01 6.59 -2.79
CA ILE A 83 5.13 5.21 -3.28
C ILE A 83 5.42 5.22 -4.78
N TYR A 84 4.66 5.97 -5.56
CA TYR A 84 4.86 6.08 -7.01
C TYR A 84 6.28 6.54 -7.35
N LYS A 85 6.74 7.67 -6.79
CA LYS A 85 8.10 8.21 -7.06
C LYS A 85 9.21 7.27 -6.61
N GLN A 86 8.98 6.51 -5.56
CA GLN A 86 9.99 5.62 -4.99
C GLN A 86 10.11 4.29 -5.74
N TYR A 87 9.01 3.73 -6.24
CA TYR A 87 8.96 2.35 -6.72
C TYR A 87 8.59 2.19 -8.19
N ASN A 88 7.99 3.22 -8.82
CA ASN A 88 7.62 3.11 -10.23
C ASN A 88 8.85 3.05 -11.14
N ASN A 89 8.79 2.23 -12.18
CA ASN A 89 9.86 1.99 -13.14
C ASN A 89 11.16 1.50 -12.50
N LYS A 90 11.07 0.73 -11.40
CA LYS A 90 12.24 0.14 -10.74
C LYS A 90 12.48 -1.29 -11.20
N LEU A 91 13.76 -1.60 -11.45
CA LEU A 91 14.16 -2.96 -11.71
C LEU A 91 14.11 -3.75 -10.39
N VAL A 92 13.30 -4.79 -10.34
CA VAL A 92 13.09 -5.66 -9.18
C VAL A 92 13.37 -7.11 -9.55
N TYR A 93 13.73 -7.91 -8.56
CA TYR A 93 13.93 -9.34 -8.74
C TYR A 93 12.62 -10.08 -8.54
N ASP A 94 12.21 -10.85 -9.54
CA ASP A 94 11.10 -11.79 -9.44
C ASP A 94 11.63 -13.13 -8.91
N PRO A 95 11.27 -13.54 -7.68
CA PRO A 95 11.77 -14.79 -7.12
C PRO A 95 11.17 -16.03 -7.78
N ASP A 96 9.97 -15.93 -8.36
CA ASP A 96 9.24 -17.04 -8.95
C ASP A 96 9.86 -17.44 -10.30
N GLU A 97 10.15 -16.45 -11.12
CA GLU A 97 10.78 -16.66 -12.42
C GLU A 97 12.32 -16.54 -12.38
N GLN A 98 12.88 -16.13 -11.23
CA GLN A 98 14.32 -15.90 -11.03
C GLN A 98 14.96 -14.88 -11.99
N VAL A 99 14.17 -13.92 -12.49
CA VAL A 99 14.59 -12.89 -13.42
C VAL A 99 14.38 -11.50 -12.85
N PHE A 100 15.06 -10.52 -13.44
CA PHE A 100 14.80 -9.11 -13.13
C PHE A 100 13.75 -8.55 -14.08
N LYS A 101 12.68 -7.99 -13.53
CA LYS A 101 11.60 -7.31 -14.25
C LYS A 101 11.50 -5.86 -13.80
N THR A 102 10.95 -5.01 -14.64
CA THR A 102 10.59 -3.65 -14.24
C THR A 102 9.26 -3.69 -13.51
N GLN A 103 9.19 -3.07 -12.34
CA GLN A 103 7.95 -2.91 -11.58
C GLN A 103 7.30 -1.59 -11.95
N HIS A 104 6.04 -1.63 -12.35
CA HIS A 104 5.22 -0.45 -12.56
C HIS A 104 4.19 -0.31 -11.44
N ILE A 105 3.93 0.93 -11.05
CA ILE A 105 2.90 1.27 -10.08
C ILE A 105 1.75 1.91 -10.83
N HIS A 106 0.63 1.19 -10.94
CA HIS A 106 -0.59 1.67 -11.57
C HIS A 106 -1.52 2.26 -10.52
N ILE A 107 -1.87 3.53 -10.67
CA ILE A 107 -2.77 4.22 -9.76
C ILE A 107 -4.16 4.24 -10.38
N ILE A 108 -5.15 3.76 -9.63
CA ILE A 108 -6.56 3.76 -10.01
C ILE A 108 -7.29 4.67 -9.02
N SER A 109 -7.75 5.85 -9.45
CA SER A 109 -8.20 6.90 -8.54
C SER A 109 -9.57 7.47 -8.94
N ASN A 110 -10.41 7.74 -7.93
CA ASN A 110 -11.61 8.54 -8.10
C ASN A 110 -11.36 10.06 -7.94
N VAL A 111 -10.12 10.43 -7.60
CA VAL A 111 -9.67 11.81 -7.49
C VAL A 111 -8.73 12.13 -8.64
N GLU A 112 -8.87 13.31 -9.22
CA GLU A 112 -7.96 13.82 -10.24
C GLU A 112 -6.59 14.14 -9.63
N LEU A 113 -5.56 13.44 -10.13
CA LEU A 113 -4.18 13.59 -9.69
C LEU A 113 -3.38 14.43 -10.70
N ASN A 114 -2.64 15.39 -10.22
CA ASN A 114 -1.77 16.24 -11.04
C ASN A 114 -0.31 15.75 -10.96
N GLY A 115 0.32 15.63 -12.12
CA GLY A 115 1.74 15.27 -12.22
C GLY A 115 2.06 13.78 -12.02
N ILE A 116 1.04 12.92 -11.90
CA ILE A 116 1.17 11.47 -11.85
C ILE A 116 0.09 10.86 -12.74
N PRO A 117 0.44 9.92 -13.63
CA PRO A 117 -0.55 9.22 -14.44
C PRO A 117 -1.43 8.34 -13.57
N TYR A 118 -2.71 8.30 -13.85
CA TYR A 118 -3.67 7.46 -13.15
C TYR A 118 -4.78 6.99 -14.08
N ILE A 119 -5.37 5.85 -13.74
CA ILE A 119 -6.56 5.29 -14.38
C ILE A 119 -7.76 5.82 -13.59
N LYS A 120 -8.75 6.37 -14.28
CA LYS A 120 -9.96 6.86 -13.61
C LYS A 120 -10.73 5.69 -12.99
N PHE A 121 -11.04 5.80 -11.71
CA PHE A 121 -11.90 4.82 -11.03
C PHE A 121 -13.36 5.13 -11.38
N THR A 122 -14.03 4.18 -12.02
CA THR A 122 -15.41 4.29 -12.50
C THR A 122 -16.39 3.41 -11.73
N GLY A 123 -15.90 2.43 -10.97
CA GLY A 123 -16.77 1.57 -10.19
C GLY A 123 -16.11 0.30 -9.65
N VAL A 124 -16.91 -0.47 -8.93
CA VAL A 124 -16.51 -1.71 -8.25
C VAL A 124 -15.98 -2.77 -9.23
N ASN A 125 -16.44 -2.73 -10.48
CA ASN A 125 -16.05 -3.66 -11.53
C ASN A 125 -14.53 -3.66 -11.76
N GLN A 126 -13.88 -2.52 -11.60
CA GLN A 126 -12.42 -2.40 -11.76
C GLN A 126 -11.63 -3.16 -10.69
N PHE A 127 -12.21 -3.43 -9.53
CA PHE A 127 -11.59 -4.34 -8.56
C PHE A 127 -11.68 -5.79 -9.00
N VAL A 128 -12.83 -6.18 -9.54
CA VAL A 128 -13.11 -7.57 -9.93
C VAL A 128 -12.35 -7.93 -11.20
N ASP A 129 -12.39 -7.04 -12.17
CA ASP A 129 -11.85 -7.25 -13.51
C ASP A 129 -10.45 -6.65 -13.70
N ILE A 130 -9.66 -6.56 -12.62
CA ILE A 130 -8.30 -6.01 -12.68
C ILE A 130 -7.41 -6.74 -13.70
N ASP A 131 -7.66 -8.04 -13.90
CA ASP A 131 -6.89 -8.86 -14.83
C ASP A 131 -7.06 -8.39 -16.30
N LYS A 132 -8.15 -7.67 -16.63
CA LYS A 132 -8.39 -7.11 -17.97
C LYS A 132 -7.45 -5.96 -18.33
N TYR A 133 -6.75 -5.39 -17.33
CA TYR A 133 -5.75 -4.34 -17.53
C TYR A 133 -4.39 -4.88 -17.97
N ASN A 134 -4.21 -6.22 -18.02
CA ASN A 134 -3.01 -6.90 -18.50
C ASN A 134 -1.71 -6.38 -17.83
N PHE A 135 -1.74 -6.17 -16.52
CA PHE A 135 -0.56 -5.77 -15.76
C PHE A 135 0.45 -6.92 -15.69
N ASP A 136 1.73 -6.58 -15.72
CA ASP A 136 2.80 -7.56 -15.60
C ASP A 136 2.83 -8.21 -14.22
N SER A 137 3.47 -9.39 -14.12
CA SER A 137 3.53 -10.18 -12.88
C SER A 137 4.13 -9.42 -11.68
N MET A 138 4.96 -8.40 -11.93
CA MET A 138 5.58 -7.59 -10.87
C MET A 138 4.90 -6.24 -10.64
N ASP A 139 3.90 -5.89 -11.44
CA ASP A 139 3.18 -4.64 -11.32
C ASP A 139 2.29 -4.61 -10.08
N VAL A 140 2.05 -3.41 -9.59
CA VAL A 140 1.21 -3.18 -8.41
C VAL A 140 0.12 -2.18 -8.74
N ALA A 141 -1.12 -2.53 -8.44
CA ALA A 141 -2.26 -1.64 -8.55
C ALA A 141 -2.55 -0.95 -7.20
N ILE A 142 -2.62 0.37 -7.20
CA ILE A 142 -2.96 1.17 -6.03
C ILE A 142 -4.30 1.86 -6.27
N TYR A 143 -5.32 1.41 -5.56
CA TYR A 143 -6.62 2.05 -5.56
C TYR A 143 -6.64 3.21 -4.58
N VAL A 144 -7.08 4.37 -5.05
CA VAL A 144 -7.16 5.63 -4.30
C VAL A 144 -8.59 6.10 -4.31
N LEU A 145 -9.28 5.97 -3.17
CA LEU A 145 -10.70 6.27 -3.05
C LEU A 145 -10.92 7.36 -2.00
N ASP A 146 -11.19 8.55 -2.47
CA ASP A 146 -11.62 9.63 -1.58
C ASP A 146 -13.11 9.47 -1.23
N GLU A 147 -13.48 9.89 -0.03
CA GLU A 147 -14.84 9.78 0.50
C GLU A 147 -15.44 8.38 0.38
N SER A 148 -14.69 7.35 0.77
CA SER A 148 -15.12 5.96 0.70
C SER A 148 -16.45 5.69 1.42
N GLY A 149 -16.83 6.50 2.40
CA GLY A 149 -18.14 6.46 3.04
C GLY A 149 -19.31 6.81 2.11
N ALA A 150 -19.08 7.52 1.00
CA ALA A 150 -20.08 7.73 -0.03
C ALA A 150 -20.16 6.53 -0.99
N VAL A 151 -19.01 5.94 -1.31
CA VAL A 151 -18.90 4.76 -2.18
C VAL A 151 -19.36 3.49 -1.46
N PHE A 152 -18.93 3.28 -0.22
CA PHE A 152 -19.18 2.10 0.62
C PHE A 152 -19.88 2.48 1.92
N ASN A 153 -21.10 3.00 1.82
CA ASN A 153 -21.86 3.51 2.95
C ASN A 153 -22.29 2.39 3.90
N SER A 154 -21.93 2.50 5.18
CA SER A 154 -22.30 1.54 6.23
C SER A 154 -23.79 1.26 6.36
N ARG A 155 -24.66 2.21 5.99
CA ARG A 155 -26.13 2.06 6.04
C ARG A 155 -26.71 1.17 4.95
N GLN A 156 -25.92 0.85 3.91
CA GLN A 156 -26.32 0.01 2.78
C GLN A 156 -25.51 -1.28 2.69
N PHE A 157 -25.06 -1.80 3.82
CA PHE A 157 -24.08 -2.89 3.91
C PHE A 157 -24.43 -4.12 3.06
N LYS A 158 -25.70 -4.48 2.92
CA LYS A 158 -26.14 -5.64 2.12
C LYS A 158 -25.84 -5.51 0.62
N ASN A 159 -25.68 -4.29 0.12
CA ASN A 159 -25.51 -4.02 -1.31
C ASN A 159 -24.17 -3.33 -1.64
N ASN A 160 -23.32 -3.08 -0.65
CA ASN A 160 -22.10 -2.29 -0.86
C ASN A 160 -20.97 -3.10 -1.47
N ILE A 161 -20.79 -4.34 -1.02
CA ILE A 161 -19.68 -5.18 -1.41
C ILE A 161 -20.25 -6.47 -1.99
N SER A 162 -20.04 -6.69 -3.28
CA SER A 162 -20.41 -7.96 -3.90
C SER A 162 -19.48 -9.08 -3.42
N SER A 163 -19.91 -10.33 -3.52
CA SER A 163 -19.10 -11.50 -3.18
C SER A 163 -17.80 -11.56 -3.97
N GLU A 164 -17.85 -11.14 -5.24
CA GLU A 164 -16.71 -11.09 -6.15
C GLU A 164 -15.69 -10.03 -5.67
N MET A 165 -16.16 -8.82 -5.34
CA MET A 165 -15.32 -7.77 -4.82
C MET A 165 -14.66 -8.17 -3.48
N LEU A 166 -15.45 -8.76 -2.56
CA LEU A 166 -14.92 -9.24 -1.29
C LEU A 166 -13.82 -10.28 -1.51
N THR A 167 -14.05 -11.23 -2.41
CA THR A 167 -13.06 -12.26 -2.76
C THR A 167 -11.77 -11.62 -3.28
N ARG A 168 -11.86 -10.61 -4.14
CA ARG A 168 -10.69 -9.89 -4.67
C ARG A 168 -9.97 -9.07 -3.60
N LEU A 169 -10.69 -8.41 -2.70
CA LEU A 169 -10.10 -7.67 -1.58
C LEU A 169 -9.35 -8.61 -0.62
N LEU A 170 -9.93 -9.76 -0.28
CA LEU A 170 -9.26 -10.76 0.56
C LEU A 170 -8.03 -11.37 -0.12
N GLN A 171 -8.02 -11.41 -1.45
CA GLN A 171 -6.89 -11.86 -2.26
C GLN A 171 -5.97 -10.73 -2.73
N SER A 172 -6.14 -9.51 -2.23
CA SER A 172 -5.39 -8.32 -2.65
C SER A 172 -3.87 -8.51 -2.61
N ARG A 173 -3.36 -9.29 -1.65
CA ARG A 173 -1.94 -9.65 -1.58
C ARG A 173 -1.50 -10.50 -2.79
N LYS A 174 -2.32 -11.46 -3.24
CA LYS A 174 -2.01 -12.30 -4.40
C LYS A 174 -2.08 -11.49 -5.70
N ASN A 175 -3.07 -10.60 -5.78
CA ASN A 175 -3.28 -9.72 -6.92
C ASN A 175 -2.38 -8.47 -6.90
N LYS A 176 -1.47 -8.36 -5.93
CA LYS A 176 -0.55 -7.21 -5.75
C LYS A 176 -1.28 -5.85 -5.76
N CYS A 177 -2.43 -5.80 -5.10
CA CYS A 177 -3.24 -4.58 -4.99
C CYS A 177 -3.11 -3.96 -3.60
N CYS A 178 -3.20 -2.63 -3.54
CA CYS A 178 -3.34 -1.85 -2.30
C CYS A 178 -4.57 -0.98 -2.40
N LEU A 179 -5.20 -0.71 -1.26
CA LEU A 179 -6.33 0.20 -1.19
C LEU A 179 -6.04 1.32 -0.19
N PHE A 180 -6.03 2.54 -0.69
CA PHE A 180 -5.98 3.76 0.10
C PHE A 180 -7.33 4.43 0.03
N MET A 181 -7.93 4.70 1.18
CA MET A 181 -9.24 5.32 1.22
C MET A 181 -9.34 6.40 2.30
N THR A 182 -10.20 7.39 2.08
CA THR A 182 -10.56 8.34 3.11
C THR A 182 -12.00 8.14 3.55
N SER A 183 -12.28 8.45 4.79
CA SER A 183 -13.64 8.55 5.32
C SER A 183 -13.72 9.69 6.32
N GLN A 184 -14.87 10.29 6.45
CA GLN A 184 -15.06 11.34 7.46
C GLN A 184 -14.95 10.76 8.88
N ARG A 185 -15.51 9.58 9.09
CA ARG A 185 -15.40 8.80 10.32
C ARG A 185 -15.30 7.32 9.99
N LEU A 186 -14.63 6.55 10.85
CA LEU A 186 -14.48 5.12 10.67
C LEU A 186 -15.83 4.41 10.48
N GLN A 187 -16.83 4.78 11.28
CA GLN A 187 -18.16 4.19 11.28
C GLN A 187 -18.99 4.46 10.01
N PHE A 188 -18.59 5.42 9.18
CA PHE A 188 -19.30 5.70 7.92
C PHE A 188 -18.95 4.72 6.80
N THR A 189 -17.84 3.99 6.95
CA THR A 189 -17.42 2.96 6.02
C THR A 189 -18.02 1.61 6.41
N ASP A 190 -18.26 0.76 5.42
CA ASP A 190 -18.76 -0.60 5.61
C ASP A 190 -17.93 -1.39 6.62
N ILE A 191 -18.61 -2.21 7.45
CA ILE A 191 -17.99 -2.97 8.52
C ILE A 191 -16.93 -3.94 8.00
N ILE A 192 -17.17 -4.59 6.86
CA ILE A 192 -16.23 -5.54 6.28
C ILE A 192 -14.92 -4.82 5.91
N LEU A 193 -15.01 -3.65 5.28
CA LEU A 193 -13.82 -2.85 4.94
C LEU A 193 -13.06 -2.39 6.18
N ARG A 194 -13.76 -2.04 7.26
CA ARG A 194 -13.12 -1.68 8.54
C ARG A 194 -12.36 -2.85 9.15
N GLN A 195 -12.94 -4.05 9.11
CA GLN A 195 -12.34 -5.26 9.68
C GLN A 195 -11.13 -5.76 8.90
N ILE A 196 -11.11 -5.60 7.59
CA ILE A 196 -9.96 -5.99 6.75
C ILE A 196 -8.92 -4.87 6.60
N CYS A 197 -9.20 -3.67 7.12
CA CYS A 197 -8.27 -2.56 7.12
C CYS A 197 -7.04 -2.89 7.97
N CYS A 198 -5.85 -2.53 7.49
CA CYS A 198 -4.59 -2.83 8.17
C CYS A 198 -4.17 -1.69 9.12
N VAL A 199 -4.48 -0.46 8.75
CA VAL A 199 -4.15 0.73 9.54
C VAL A 199 -5.16 1.85 9.31
N VAL A 200 -5.53 2.53 10.39
CA VAL A 200 -6.34 3.75 10.34
C VAL A 200 -5.48 4.92 10.80
N TYR A 201 -5.38 5.93 9.95
CA TYR A 201 -4.75 7.22 10.29
C TYR A 201 -5.81 8.24 10.64
N GLU A 202 -5.82 8.70 11.88
CA GLU A 202 -6.56 9.89 12.25
C GLU A 202 -5.77 11.14 11.89
N CYS A 203 -6.40 11.99 11.08
CA CYS A 203 -5.82 13.21 10.54
C CYS A 203 -6.36 14.44 11.28
N SER A 204 -5.46 15.30 11.70
CA SER A 204 -5.79 16.65 12.14
C SER A 204 -4.85 17.65 11.49
N LYS A 205 -5.36 18.83 11.14
CA LYS A 205 -4.58 19.85 10.43
C LYS A 205 -4.72 21.19 11.12
N LYS A 206 -3.57 21.81 11.39
CA LYS A 206 -3.51 23.20 11.85
C LYS A 206 -2.63 24.00 10.89
N TRP A 207 -3.24 24.94 10.18
CA TRP A 207 -2.60 25.68 9.10
C TRP A 207 -2.03 24.74 8.02
N ARG A 208 -0.70 24.67 7.84
CA ARG A 208 -0.02 23.78 6.90
C ARG A 208 0.56 22.50 7.54
N PHE A 209 0.44 22.39 8.85
CA PHE A 209 0.91 21.20 9.58
C PHE A 209 -0.19 20.18 9.68
N VAL A 210 0.10 18.95 9.25
CA VAL A 210 -0.81 17.81 9.38
C VAL A 210 -0.22 16.81 10.36
N PHE A 211 -1.04 16.43 11.32
CA PHE A 211 -0.75 15.42 12.34
C PHE A 211 -1.49 14.15 11.97
N LEU A 212 -0.78 13.04 11.91
CA LEU A 212 -1.30 11.71 11.67
C LEU A 212 -1.07 10.84 12.88
N LYS A 213 -2.12 10.22 13.38
CA LYS A 213 -2.04 9.20 14.43
C LYS A 213 -2.47 7.87 13.85
N ALA A 214 -1.57 6.88 13.84
CA ALA A 214 -1.85 5.55 13.33
C ALA A 214 -2.43 4.66 14.43
N TYR A 215 -3.54 4.00 14.13
CA TYR A 215 -4.21 3.07 15.04
C TYR A 215 -4.41 1.71 14.39
N ASN A 216 -4.57 0.68 15.23
CA ASN A 216 -5.09 -0.60 14.80
C ASN A 216 -6.62 -0.48 14.60
N PRO A 217 -7.15 -0.83 13.42
CA PRO A 217 -8.57 -0.73 13.15
C PRO A 217 -9.44 -1.52 14.15
N LEU A 218 -9.00 -2.71 14.53
CA LEU A 218 -9.73 -3.57 15.48
C LEU A 218 -9.82 -2.94 16.86
N ASP A 219 -8.75 -2.29 17.32
CA ASP A 219 -8.78 -1.60 18.63
C ASP A 219 -9.80 -0.46 18.61
N LEU A 220 -9.90 0.29 17.50
CA LEU A 220 -10.88 1.37 17.32
C LEU A 220 -12.32 0.86 17.18
N GLU A 221 -12.51 -0.29 16.52
CA GLU A 221 -13.84 -0.85 16.27
C GLU A 221 -14.48 -1.43 17.54
N TYR A 222 -13.68 -2.10 18.37
CA TYR A 222 -14.19 -2.82 19.55
C TYR A 222 -13.95 -2.11 20.88
N ALA A 223 -13.32 -0.94 20.88
CA ALA A 223 -13.10 -0.19 22.09
C ALA A 223 -14.41 0.39 22.65
N TYR A 224 -14.63 0.20 23.93
CA TYR A 224 -15.71 0.86 24.66
C TYR A 224 -15.53 2.40 24.67
N ASN A 225 -14.27 2.85 24.81
CA ASN A 225 -13.92 4.26 24.74
C ASN A 225 -12.70 4.45 23.81
N PRO A 226 -12.91 4.87 22.55
CA PRO A 226 -11.82 5.08 21.58
C PRO A 226 -10.80 6.15 22.01
N GLU A 227 -11.18 7.09 22.87
CA GLU A 227 -10.28 8.19 23.31
C GLU A 227 -9.11 7.70 24.19
N ILE A 228 -9.25 6.53 24.81
CA ILE A 228 -8.23 5.94 25.68
C ILE A 228 -7.15 5.21 24.88
N ILE A 229 -7.44 4.88 23.61
CA ILE A 229 -6.52 4.09 22.77
C ILE A 229 -5.30 4.92 22.42
N LYS A 230 -4.13 4.38 22.75
CA LYS A 230 -2.86 5.02 22.36
C LYS A 230 -2.55 4.72 20.90
N PRO A 231 -2.14 5.74 20.12
CA PRO A 231 -1.71 5.55 18.74
C PRO A 231 -0.44 4.69 18.68
N LYS A 232 -0.34 3.79 17.69
CA LYS A 232 0.87 3.00 17.42
C LYS A 232 2.04 3.88 16.99
N SER A 233 1.75 4.93 16.24
CA SER A 233 2.74 5.92 15.82
C SER A 233 2.08 7.26 15.57
N THR A 234 2.88 8.33 15.67
CA THR A 234 2.46 9.69 15.36
C THR A 234 3.43 10.28 14.34
N GLN A 235 2.90 10.92 13.31
CA GLN A 235 3.67 11.58 12.27
C GLN A 235 3.21 13.02 12.14
N LEU A 236 4.16 13.91 11.86
CA LEU A 236 3.92 15.31 11.55
C LEU A 236 4.58 15.64 10.22
N TYR A 237 3.86 16.33 9.34
CA TYR A 237 4.45 16.84 8.12
C TYR A 237 3.89 18.20 7.73
N PHE A 238 4.64 18.91 6.89
CA PHE A 238 4.28 20.21 6.36
C PHE A 238 3.72 20.08 4.95
N CYS A 239 2.61 20.75 4.66
CA CYS A 239 2.00 20.81 3.33
C CYS A 239 2.55 22.00 2.57
N ASP A 240 3.38 21.75 1.59
CA ASP A 240 3.85 22.76 0.64
C ASP A 240 2.83 23.00 -0.49
N ASN A 241 3.09 23.99 -1.34
CA ASN A 241 2.20 24.29 -2.46
C ASN A 241 2.18 23.17 -3.51
N ASN A 242 3.30 22.45 -3.68
CA ASN A 242 3.37 21.34 -4.63
C ASN A 242 2.42 20.21 -4.24
N LEU A 243 2.35 19.91 -2.93
CA LEU A 243 1.45 18.91 -2.41
C LEU A 243 -0.02 19.37 -2.51
N TYR A 244 -0.31 20.65 -2.27
CA TYR A 244 -1.67 21.17 -2.48
C TYR A 244 -2.11 21.10 -3.94
N ASN A 245 -1.20 21.36 -4.87
CA ASN A 245 -1.47 21.34 -6.31
C ASN A 245 -1.45 19.93 -6.91
N SER A 246 -1.17 18.90 -6.10
CA SER A 246 -1.06 17.53 -6.59
C SER A 246 -2.40 16.86 -6.90
N TYR A 247 -3.51 17.47 -6.54
CA TYR A 247 -4.86 16.96 -6.80
C TYR A 247 -5.90 18.08 -6.86
N ASN A 248 -7.06 17.78 -7.45
CA ASN A 248 -8.18 18.72 -7.50
C ASN A 248 -9.03 18.66 -6.23
N THR A 249 -8.92 19.67 -5.38
CA THR A 249 -9.61 19.74 -4.08
C THR A 249 -11.13 19.94 -4.20
N ASN A 250 -11.60 20.45 -5.33
CA ASN A 250 -13.00 20.83 -5.54
C ASN A 250 -13.78 19.78 -6.33
N GLN A 251 -13.17 18.64 -6.62
CA GLN A 251 -13.83 17.56 -7.34
C GLN A 251 -14.91 16.92 -6.47
N LEU A 252 -16.13 16.84 -7.00
CA LEU A 252 -17.21 16.07 -6.39
C LEU A 252 -17.01 14.60 -6.67
N VAL A 253 -17.07 13.77 -5.63
CA VAL A 253 -17.02 12.31 -5.77
C VAL A 253 -18.41 11.83 -6.18
N GLU A 254 -18.51 11.27 -7.39
CA GLU A 254 -19.76 10.72 -7.90
C GLU A 254 -20.12 9.42 -7.18
N ASN A 255 -21.45 9.16 -7.03
CA ASN A 255 -21.94 7.87 -6.56
C ASN A 255 -21.67 6.79 -7.61
N LEU A 256 -20.72 5.94 -7.31
CA LEU A 256 -20.27 4.91 -8.22
C LEU A 256 -21.23 3.71 -8.26
N ASN A 257 -21.30 3.05 -9.40
CA ASN A 257 -22.15 1.91 -9.60
C ASN A 257 -21.72 0.75 -8.67
N LYS A 258 -22.63 0.25 -7.86
CA LYS A 258 -22.34 -0.75 -6.82
C LYS A 258 -22.61 -2.19 -7.27
N LYS A 259 -23.36 -2.37 -8.36
CA LYS A 259 -23.61 -3.69 -8.90
C LYS A 259 -22.48 -4.11 -9.82
N TYR A 260 -21.98 -5.32 -9.60
CA TYR A 260 -20.98 -5.89 -10.48
C TYR A 260 -21.60 -6.17 -11.85
N THR A 261 -21.01 -5.58 -12.87
CA THR A 261 -21.21 -5.92 -14.27
C THR A 261 -19.83 -6.11 -14.90
N PRO A 262 -19.56 -7.18 -15.63
CA PRO A 262 -18.25 -7.39 -16.24
C PRO A 262 -17.86 -6.23 -17.14
N LEU A 263 -16.62 -5.72 -16.97
CA LEU A 263 -16.10 -4.64 -17.80
C LEU A 263 -15.98 -5.08 -19.26
N SER A 264 -16.44 -4.25 -20.18
CA SER A 264 -16.13 -4.38 -21.60
C SER A 264 -14.71 -3.87 -21.90
N ASN A 265 -14.13 -4.32 -23.02
CA ASN A 265 -12.82 -3.82 -23.44
C ASN A 265 -12.85 -2.30 -23.72
N GLU A 266 -13.97 -1.77 -24.19
CA GLU A 266 -14.18 -0.35 -24.43
C GLU A 266 -14.16 0.45 -23.13
N GLU A 267 -14.80 -0.04 -22.06
CA GLU A 267 -14.78 0.59 -20.73
C GLU A 267 -13.39 0.56 -20.10
N VAL A 268 -12.63 -0.53 -20.30
CA VAL A 268 -11.23 -0.61 -19.85
C VAL A 268 -10.40 0.45 -20.57
N LEU A 269 -10.50 0.56 -21.88
CA LEU A 269 -9.78 1.57 -22.69
C LEU A 269 -10.19 3.00 -22.30
N ALA A 270 -11.48 3.25 -22.11
CA ALA A 270 -11.99 4.56 -21.70
C ALA A 270 -11.49 4.99 -20.31
N SER A 271 -11.25 4.04 -19.41
CA SER A 271 -10.73 4.35 -18.06
C SER A 271 -9.28 4.85 -18.05
N TYR A 272 -8.51 4.48 -19.06
CA TYR A 272 -7.14 5.03 -19.23
C TYR A 272 -7.17 6.52 -19.59
N GLY A 273 -8.19 7.03 -20.29
CA GLY A 273 -8.22 8.40 -20.76
C GLY A 273 -6.97 8.73 -21.58
N ASN A 274 -6.18 9.70 -21.11
CA ASN A 274 -4.87 10.07 -21.69
C ASN A 274 -3.69 9.30 -21.08
N TYR A 275 -3.95 8.27 -20.27
CA TYR A 275 -2.92 7.46 -19.65
C TYR A 275 -2.33 6.52 -20.69
N THR A 276 -1.14 6.83 -21.16
CA THR A 276 -0.29 5.88 -21.86
C THR A 276 0.68 5.27 -20.84
N PRO A 277 0.64 3.97 -20.57
CA PRO A 277 1.70 3.34 -19.77
C PRO A 277 3.02 3.63 -20.47
N SER A 278 3.94 4.30 -19.76
CA SER A 278 5.27 4.59 -20.28
C SER A 278 6.00 3.27 -20.50
N VAL A 279 5.95 2.77 -21.72
CA VAL A 279 6.83 1.67 -22.13
C VAL A 279 8.22 2.28 -22.29
N ASP A 280 8.94 2.43 -21.18
CA ASP A 280 10.34 2.83 -21.20
C ASP A 280 11.20 1.68 -21.73
N ASN A 281 11.16 1.55 -23.07
CA ASN A 281 11.99 0.60 -23.83
C ASN A 281 13.49 0.92 -23.80
N LEU A 282 13.94 1.99 -23.15
CA LEU A 282 15.31 2.48 -23.28
C LEU A 282 16.25 2.12 -22.12
N SER A 283 15.76 1.89 -20.91
CA SER A 283 16.63 1.49 -19.80
C SER A 283 16.83 -0.04 -19.70
N SER A 284 15.91 -0.81 -20.26
CA SER A 284 15.94 -2.28 -20.18
C SER A 284 17.05 -2.93 -21.01
N SER A 285 17.45 -2.32 -22.13
CA SER A 285 18.45 -2.93 -23.02
C SER A 285 19.87 -2.96 -22.42
N ARG A 286 20.28 -1.92 -21.70
CA ARG A 286 21.61 -1.88 -21.04
C ARG A 286 21.65 -2.80 -19.82
N LEU A 287 20.56 -2.90 -19.06
CA LEU A 287 20.47 -3.73 -17.87
C LEU A 287 20.28 -5.21 -18.21
N LYS A 288 19.47 -5.55 -19.23
CA LYS A 288 19.39 -6.91 -19.79
C LYS A 288 20.74 -7.40 -20.29
N LYS A 289 21.52 -6.52 -20.94
CA LYS A 289 22.87 -6.89 -21.44
C LYS A 289 23.86 -7.16 -20.33
N SER A 290 23.80 -6.43 -19.22
CA SER A 290 24.61 -6.65 -18.02
C SER A 290 24.22 -7.92 -17.27
N TYR A 291 22.93 -8.24 -17.21
CA TYR A 291 22.39 -9.42 -16.55
C TYR A 291 22.73 -10.70 -17.32
N ASN A 292 22.45 -10.75 -18.61
CA ASN A 292 22.76 -11.89 -19.47
C ASN A 292 24.27 -12.23 -19.48
N ARG A 293 25.14 -11.23 -19.29
CA ARG A 293 26.59 -11.43 -19.14
C ARG A 293 26.93 -12.12 -17.81
N ARG A 294 26.17 -11.89 -16.74
CA ARG A 294 26.38 -12.52 -15.41
C ARG A 294 25.79 -13.91 -15.32
N VAL A 295 24.68 -14.19 -16.01
CA VAL A 295 24.10 -15.55 -16.08
C VAL A 295 25.03 -16.47 -16.83
N ARG A 296 25.53 -16.07 -18.00
CA ARG A 296 26.51 -16.85 -18.78
C ARG A 296 27.86 -17.10 -18.09
N GLN A 297 28.21 -16.31 -17.08
CA GLN A 297 29.40 -16.54 -16.24
C GLN A 297 29.17 -17.54 -15.10
N ARG A 298 27.92 -17.93 -14.83
CA ARG A 298 27.56 -18.93 -13.82
C ARG A 298 27.29 -20.32 -14.38
N GLU A 299 27.05 -20.40 -15.68
CA GLU A 299 26.86 -21.67 -16.41
C GLU A 299 28.16 -22.24 -16.98
N LYS A 300 29.29 -21.57 -16.74
CA LYS A 300 30.65 -22.05 -16.93
C LYS A 300 31.32 -22.26 -15.56
#